data_f931531a67a1b4cc40479b6d61ecab3e
#
_entry.id   f931531a67a1b4cc40479b6d61ecab3e
#
_cell.length_a   1.000
_cell.length_b   1.000
_cell.length_c   1.000
_cell.angle_alpha   90.00
_cell.angle_beta   90.00
_cell.angle_gamma   90.00
#
_symmetry.space_group_name_H-M   'P 1'
#
loop_
_entity.id
_entity.type
_entity.pdbx_description
1 polymer ?
#
loop_
_entity_poly.entity_id
_entity_poly.type
_entity_poly.pdbx_seq_one_letter_code
_entity_poly.pdbx_strand_id
1 'polypeptide(L)'
;VERRRLKPIALLSSDLDGTLAGDAPATSRFRSKWQALDPEHRPVLVYNSGRLADDILNFVDEVGLPAPDYVIGGVGTMLAGPRHTPRLAHFPELSHFAQRFSEGWSLDKVDAVLGSLKDTVRQPDGYQHAFKSSWYLLDASPEALASIERALAEAGLSVTMVYSSGRDLDILPRSADKGQALAWLCNELGIGLDEVVVAGDTNNDRSMFELPGARGIVVANALPELLDMARDNSLIYSAKTPFALGVVEGLVHWSVFADA
;
A
#
# COMPACT_ATOMS: atom_id res chain seq x y z
N VAL A 1 -11.21 -3.39 -33.35
CA VAL A 1 -10.85 -3.77 -31.98
C VAL A 1 -11.89 -3.14 -31.07
N GLU A 2 -12.79 -3.95 -30.54
CA GLU A 2 -13.81 -3.53 -29.59
C GLU A 2 -13.12 -2.94 -28.36
N ARG A 3 -13.29 -1.64 -28.09
CA ARG A 3 -12.80 -1.03 -26.85
C ARG A 3 -13.56 -1.69 -25.70
N ARG A 4 -12.91 -2.60 -25.00
CA ARG A 4 -13.46 -3.22 -23.79
C ARG A 4 -13.90 -2.08 -22.87
N ARG A 5 -15.22 -1.99 -22.64
CA ARG A 5 -15.77 -0.93 -21.77
C ARG A 5 -15.23 -1.16 -20.37
N LEU A 6 -14.46 -0.20 -19.83
CA LEU A 6 -13.95 -0.29 -18.48
C LEU A 6 -15.13 -0.41 -17.50
N LYS A 7 -15.02 -1.32 -16.55
CA LYS A 7 -16.03 -1.45 -15.49
C LYS A 7 -15.97 -0.24 -14.55
N PRO A 8 -17.08 0.11 -13.88
CA PRO A 8 -17.05 1.10 -12.80
C PRO A 8 -16.02 0.72 -11.72
N ILE A 9 -15.46 1.70 -11.05
CA ILE A 9 -14.58 1.45 -9.89
C ILE A 9 -15.44 1.07 -8.70
N ALA A 10 -15.15 -0.08 -8.10
CA ALA A 10 -15.77 -0.58 -6.87
C ALA A 10 -14.88 -0.44 -5.63
N LEU A 11 -13.57 -0.23 -5.81
CA LEU A 11 -12.62 -0.09 -4.71
C LEU A 11 -11.49 0.88 -5.05
N LEU A 12 -11.19 1.79 -4.10
CA LEU A 12 -9.96 2.59 -4.08
C LEU A 12 -9.03 2.04 -2.99
N SER A 13 -7.81 1.64 -3.39
CA SER A 13 -6.73 1.34 -2.45
C SER A 13 -5.64 2.41 -2.59
N SER A 14 -5.41 3.20 -1.56
CA SER A 14 -4.43 4.28 -1.61
C SER A 14 -3.38 4.14 -0.51
N ASP A 15 -2.12 4.41 -0.88
CA ASP A 15 -1.10 4.75 0.10
C ASP A 15 -1.45 6.07 0.80
N LEU A 16 -0.79 6.34 1.92
CA LEU A 16 -1.02 7.52 2.77
C LEU A 16 0.10 8.55 2.67
N ASP A 17 1.29 8.18 3.14
CA ASP A 17 2.44 9.10 3.26
C ASP A 17 3.01 9.42 1.88
N GLY A 18 2.97 10.70 1.49
CA GLY A 18 3.40 11.11 0.15
C GLY A 18 2.30 10.98 -0.92
N THR A 19 1.20 10.27 -0.65
CA THR A 19 0.10 10.06 -1.59
C THR A 19 -1.16 10.83 -1.20
N LEU A 20 -1.85 10.47 -0.10
CA LEU A 20 -3.03 11.21 0.40
C LEU A 20 -2.67 12.23 1.48
N ALA A 21 -1.54 12.06 2.13
CA ALA A 21 -0.99 12.96 3.14
C ALA A 21 0.31 13.63 2.64
N GLY A 22 0.65 14.77 3.23
CA GLY A 22 1.81 15.60 2.87
C GLY A 22 1.45 17.03 2.54
N ASP A 23 0.18 17.30 2.17
CA ASP A 23 -0.37 18.63 1.94
C ASP A 23 -1.78 18.72 2.52
N ALA A 24 -1.96 19.44 3.63
CA ALA A 24 -3.23 19.50 4.36
C ALA A 24 -4.40 20.09 3.53
N PRO A 25 -4.23 21.16 2.73
CA PRO A 25 -5.26 21.63 1.80
C PRO A 25 -5.68 20.57 0.78
N ALA A 26 -4.72 19.83 0.20
CA ALA A 26 -4.99 18.75 -0.74
C ALA A 26 -5.78 17.60 -0.09
N THR A 27 -5.36 17.17 1.11
CA THR A 27 -6.05 16.16 1.92
C THR A 27 -7.50 16.59 2.22
N SER A 28 -7.70 17.86 2.61
CA SER A 28 -9.05 18.40 2.87
C SER A 28 -9.93 18.39 1.60
N ARG A 29 -9.36 18.68 0.43
CA ARG A 29 -10.09 18.63 -0.84
C ARG A 29 -10.48 17.19 -1.22
N PHE A 30 -9.58 16.22 -1.04
CA PHE A 30 -9.91 14.81 -1.25
C PHE A 30 -11.07 14.39 -0.33
N ARG A 31 -10.95 14.67 0.99
CA ARG A 31 -12.02 14.39 1.96
C ARG A 31 -13.36 14.95 1.51
N SER A 32 -13.42 16.23 1.12
CA SER A 32 -14.65 16.89 0.73
C SER A 32 -15.30 16.23 -0.49
N LYS A 33 -14.49 15.89 -1.53
CA LYS A 33 -15.00 15.19 -2.71
C LYS A 33 -15.44 13.76 -2.39
N TRP A 34 -14.70 13.04 -1.53
CA TRP A 34 -15.05 11.69 -1.12
C TRP A 34 -16.36 11.63 -0.33
N GLN A 35 -16.55 12.57 0.60
CA GLN A 35 -17.78 12.68 1.39
C GLN A 35 -19.01 13.14 0.58
N ALA A 36 -18.79 13.79 -0.56
CA ALA A 36 -19.86 14.19 -1.47
C ALA A 36 -20.35 13.05 -2.38
N LEU A 37 -19.64 11.90 -2.43
CA LEU A 37 -20.12 10.73 -3.14
C LEU A 37 -21.37 10.16 -2.45
N ASP A 38 -22.30 9.65 -3.27
CA ASP A 38 -23.45 8.91 -2.77
C ASP A 38 -22.97 7.67 -1.99
N PRO A 39 -23.33 7.54 -0.70
CA PRO A 39 -22.88 6.42 0.13
C PRO A 39 -23.26 5.02 -0.40
N GLU A 40 -24.35 4.91 -1.19
CA GLU A 40 -24.80 3.63 -1.75
C GLU A 40 -23.98 3.20 -2.97
N HIS A 41 -23.31 4.16 -3.62
CA HIS A 41 -22.54 3.92 -4.85
C HIS A 41 -21.04 4.24 -4.71
N ARG A 42 -20.62 4.70 -3.53
CA ARG A 42 -19.23 5.03 -3.24
C ARG A 42 -18.37 3.76 -3.25
N PRO A 43 -17.20 3.80 -3.91
CA PRO A 43 -16.25 2.69 -3.83
C PRO A 43 -15.82 2.36 -2.39
N VAL A 44 -15.48 1.11 -2.15
CA VAL A 44 -14.81 0.69 -0.91
C VAL A 44 -13.49 1.45 -0.77
N LEU A 45 -13.25 2.06 0.39
CA LEU A 45 -12.02 2.80 0.68
C LEU A 45 -11.06 1.95 1.50
N VAL A 46 -9.89 1.72 0.95
CA VAL A 46 -8.80 0.98 1.59
C VAL A 46 -7.57 1.87 1.72
N TYR A 47 -7.05 2.04 2.92
CA TYR A 47 -5.71 2.59 3.10
C TYR A 47 -4.69 1.47 3.19
N ASN A 48 -3.63 1.55 2.38
CA ASN A 48 -2.65 0.48 2.19
C ASN A 48 -1.24 1.06 2.38
N SER A 49 -0.71 0.93 3.59
CA SER A 49 0.46 1.66 4.04
C SER A 49 1.55 0.78 4.65
N GLY A 50 2.78 1.32 4.72
CA GLY A 50 3.86 0.75 5.52
C GLY A 50 3.65 0.85 7.03
N ARG A 51 2.76 1.75 7.48
CA ARG A 51 2.36 1.91 8.88
C ARG A 51 1.65 0.66 9.39
N LEU A 52 1.72 0.42 10.70
CA LEU A 52 0.90 -0.63 11.32
C LEU A 52 -0.59 -0.22 11.34
N ALA A 53 -1.49 -1.19 11.43
CA ALA A 53 -2.93 -0.95 11.27
C ALA A 53 -3.49 0.09 12.27
N ASP A 54 -3.11 0.02 13.54
CA ASP A 54 -3.55 0.98 14.56
C ASP A 54 -2.97 2.39 14.32
N ASP A 55 -1.72 2.47 13.82
CA ASP A 55 -1.10 3.75 13.45
C ASP A 55 -1.78 4.37 12.22
N ILE A 56 -2.21 3.56 11.26
CA ILE A 56 -3.02 4.05 10.12
C ILE A 56 -4.29 4.75 10.63
N LEU A 57 -5.03 4.13 11.54
CA LEU A 57 -6.29 4.68 12.03
C LEU A 57 -6.08 5.99 12.81
N ASN A 58 -5.08 6.03 13.69
CA ASN A 58 -4.71 7.24 14.41
C ASN A 58 -4.29 8.37 13.45
N PHE A 59 -3.48 8.05 12.45
CA PHE A 59 -3.00 9.00 11.46
C PHE A 59 -4.15 9.54 10.59
N VAL A 60 -5.08 8.69 10.17
CA VAL A 60 -6.27 9.08 9.41
C VAL A 60 -7.10 10.13 10.16
N ASP A 61 -7.30 9.91 11.47
CA ASP A 61 -8.02 10.86 12.34
C ASP A 61 -7.24 12.17 12.50
N GLU A 62 -5.93 12.09 12.72
CA GLU A 62 -5.05 13.26 12.89
C GLU A 62 -5.05 14.16 11.66
N VAL A 63 -4.88 13.60 10.45
CA VAL A 63 -4.83 14.38 9.21
C VAL A 63 -6.21 14.68 8.63
N GLY A 64 -7.26 14.13 9.23
CA GLY A 64 -8.65 14.34 8.85
C GLY A 64 -9.03 13.71 7.52
N LEU A 65 -8.49 12.56 7.17
CA LEU A 65 -8.92 11.77 6.02
C LEU A 65 -10.29 11.10 6.29
N PRO A 66 -11.04 10.69 5.26
CA PRO A 66 -12.24 9.88 5.44
C PRO A 66 -11.93 8.57 6.17
N ALA A 67 -12.87 8.11 7.01
CA ALA A 67 -12.75 6.80 7.63
C ALA A 67 -12.69 5.71 6.55
N PRO A 68 -11.71 4.78 6.59
CA PRO A 68 -11.62 3.70 5.63
C PRO A 68 -12.63 2.59 5.93
N ASP A 69 -12.96 1.81 4.91
CA ASP A 69 -13.71 0.56 5.09
C ASP A 69 -12.78 -0.57 5.51
N TYR A 70 -11.52 -0.57 5.02
CA TYR A 70 -10.46 -1.52 5.37
C TYR A 70 -9.11 -0.81 5.47
N VAL A 71 -8.20 -1.39 6.25
CA VAL A 71 -6.79 -0.99 6.28
C VAL A 71 -5.89 -2.19 6.01
N ILE A 72 -4.90 -1.99 5.14
CA ILE A 72 -3.78 -2.89 4.90
C ILE A 72 -2.56 -2.20 5.48
N GLY A 73 -2.00 -2.78 6.52
CA GLY A 73 -0.84 -2.25 7.24
C GLY A 73 0.40 -3.10 7.07
N GLY A 74 1.53 -2.58 7.58
CA GLY A 74 2.78 -3.32 7.62
C GLY A 74 3.27 -3.78 6.25
N VAL A 75 3.08 -2.96 5.21
CA VAL A 75 3.42 -3.31 3.81
C VAL A 75 2.70 -4.60 3.35
N GLY A 76 1.44 -4.78 3.74
CA GLY A 76 0.66 -5.96 3.34
C GLY A 76 0.75 -7.16 4.27
N THR A 77 1.30 -7.00 5.49
CA THR A 77 1.33 -8.08 6.50
C THR A 77 0.14 -8.06 7.45
N MET A 78 -0.59 -6.95 7.50
CA MET A 78 -1.76 -6.75 8.36
C MET A 78 -2.95 -6.39 7.49
N LEU A 79 -4.12 -6.92 7.81
CA LEU A 79 -5.39 -6.57 7.20
C LEU A 79 -6.45 -6.47 8.29
N ALA A 80 -7.09 -5.33 8.41
CA ALA A 80 -8.15 -5.08 9.36
C ALA A 80 -9.37 -4.46 8.66
N GLY A 81 -10.56 -4.76 9.16
CA GLY A 81 -11.81 -4.28 8.60
C GLY A 81 -12.95 -4.32 9.59
N PRO A 82 -14.12 -3.76 9.24
CA PRO A 82 -15.24 -3.69 10.16
C PRO A 82 -15.76 -5.09 10.48
N ARG A 83 -15.85 -5.43 11.76
CA ARG A 83 -16.79 -6.46 12.22
C ARG A 83 -18.10 -5.77 12.51
N HIS A 84 -19.01 -5.73 11.58
CA HIS A 84 -20.44 -5.40 11.74
C HIS A 84 -20.82 -4.36 12.83
N THR A 85 -19.92 -3.43 13.18
CA THR A 85 -20.15 -2.38 14.17
C THR A 85 -19.71 -1.01 13.67
N PRO A 86 -20.49 0.04 13.90
CA PRO A 86 -20.33 1.34 13.23
C PRO A 86 -19.29 2.29 13.87
N ARG A 87 -18.26 1.78 14.57
CA ARG A 87 -17.24 2.64 15.18
C ARG A 87 -15.83 2.13 14.92
N LEU A 88 -14.98 3.02 14.39
CA LEU A 88 -13.56 2.89 14.13
C LEU A 88 -12.68 2.34 15.28
N ALA A 89 -13.22 2.30 16.51
CA ALA A 89 -12.47 1.90 17.69
C ALA A 89 -12.04 0.42 17.73
N HIS A 90 -12.53 -0.42 16.80
CA HIS A 90 -12.12 -1.82 16.70
C HIS A 90 -12.21 -2.31 15.27
N PHE A 91 -11.13 -2.11 14.53
CA PHE A 91 -10.85 -2.84 13.30
C PHE A 91 -10.07 -4.10 13.70
N PRO A 92 -10.74 -5.24 13.94
CA PRO A 92 -10.01 -6.44 14.27
C PRO A 92 -9.25 -6.91 13.03
N GLU A 93 -8.03 -7.32 13.26
CA GLU A 93 -7.25 -8.07 12.28
C GLU A 93 -8.09 -9.27 11.78
N LEU A 94 -8.16 -9.46 10.48
CA LEU A 94 -8.84 -10.61 9.89
C LEU A 94 -7.98 -11.84 10.17
N SER A 95 -8.36 -12.64 11.13
CA SER A 95 -7.57 -13.72 11.71
C SER A 95 -7.08 -14.79 10.72
N HIS A 96 -7.77 -14.94 9.58
CA HIS A 96 -7.36 -15.88 8.53
C HIS A 96 -6.25 -15.30 7.63
N PHE A 97 -6.10 -13.98 7.59
CA PHE A 97 -5.12 -13.34 6.72
C PHE A 97 -3.69 -13.66 7.16
N ALA A 98 -3.42 -13.56 8.46
CA ALA A 98 -2.10 -13.81 9.05
C ALA A 98 -1.64 -15.29 8.94
N GLN A 99 -2.57 -16.24 8.82
CA GLN A 99 -2.23 -17.67 8.68
C GLN A 99 -1.40 -17.98 7.43
N ARG A 100 -1.41 -17.10 6.44
CA ARG A 100 -0.66 -17.23 5.18
C ARG A 100 0.86 -17.09 5.35
N PHE A 101 1.32 -16.53 6.46
CA PHE A 101 2.68 -16.03 6.61
C PHE A 101 3.61 -16.95 7.41
N SER A 102 3.11 -18.08 7.92
CA SER A 102 3.90 -18.95 8.80
C SER A 102 4.97 -19.79 8.10
N GLU A 103 4.78 -20.08 6.81
CA GLU A 103 5.71 -20.95 6.06
C GLU A 103 6.95 -20.18 5.60
N GLY A 104 8.12 -20.68 5.95
CA GLY A 104 9.40 -20.08 5.52
C GLY A 104 9.72 -18.74 6.18
N TRP A 105 8.99 -18.33 7.21
CA TRP A 105 9.18 -17.09 7.95
C TRP A 105 9.66 -17.34 9.39
N SER A 106 10.59 -16.54 9.83
CA SER A 106 11.00 -16.46 11.25
C SER A 106 11.59 -15.07 11.51
N LEU A 107 10.90 -14.27 12.32
CA LEU A 107 11.33 -12.91 12.67
C LEU A 107 12.72 -12.94 13.34
N ASP A 108 12.94 -13.85 14.29
CA ASP A 108 14.22 -13.95 15.01
C ASP A 108 15.39 -14.25 14.06
N LYS A 109 15.18 -15.11 13.06
CA LYS A 109 16.21 -15.40 12.06
C LYS A 109 16.47 -14.21 11.15
N VAL A 110 15.42 -13.50 10.72
CA VAL A 110 15.57 -12.26 9.93
C VAL A 110 16.37 -11.24 10.72
N ASP A 111 15.99 -10.98 11.97
CA ASP A 111 16.68 -10.03 12.85
C ASP A 111 18.13 -10.43 13.12
N ALA A 112 18.42 -11.72 13.25
CA ALA A 112 19.80 -12.21 13.41
C ALA A 112 20.65 -11.97 12.15
N VAL A 113 20.10 -12.22 10.95
CA VAL A 113 20.81 -11.99 9.68
C VAL A 113 21.07 -10.50 9.51
N LEU A 114 20.02 -9.66 9.55
CA LEU A 114 20.15 -8.21 9.34
C LEU A 114 21.00 -7.56 10.41
N GLY A 115 20.84 -7.93 11.67
CA GLY A 115 21.62 -7.40 12.80
C GLY A 115 23.11 -7.76 12.76
N SER A 116 23.52 -8.76 11.97
CA SER A 116 24.94 -9.09 11.73
C SER A 116 25.61 -8.22 10.67
N LEU A 117 24.82 -7.49 9.87
CA LEU A 117 25.32 -6.64 8.80
C LEU A 117 25.68 -5.25 9.33
N LYS A 118 26.78 -4.66 8.84
CA LYS A 118 27.32 -3.41 9.38
C LYS A 118 26.50 -2.16 9.05
N ASP A 119 25.81 -2.19 7.88
CA ASP A 119 25.18 -0.99 7.33
C ASP A 119 23.66 -0.96 7.56
N THR A 120 23.13 -1.96 8.27
CA THR A 120 21.73 -2.06 8.65
C THR A 120 21.49 -1.59 10.06
N VAL A 121 20.47 -0.77 10.28
CA VAL A 121 20.04 -0.31 11.60
C VAL A 121 18.56 -0.63 11.77
N ARG A 122 18.23 -1.44 12.81
CA ARG A 122 16.84 -1.82 13.06
C ARG A 122 16.00 -0.57 13.36
N GLN A 123 14.85 -0.46 12.72
CA GLN A 123 13.90 0.63 13.00
C GLN A 123 13.26 0.44 14.39
N PRO A 124 12.72 1.53 15.00
CA PRO A 124 12.03 1.46 16.30
C PRO A 124 10.88 0.43 16.30
N ASP A 125 10.53 -0.06 17.49
CA ASP A 125 9.51 -1.11 17.66
C ASP A 125 8.14 -0.75 17.08
N GLY A 126 7.78 0.54 17.00
CA GLY A 126 6.55 1.00 16.34
C GLY A 126 6.47 0.69 14.84
N TYR A 127 7.57 0.28 14.19
CA TYR A 127 7.61 -0.15 12.80
C TYR A 127 7.68 -1.68 12.64
N GLN A 128 7.81 -2.40 13.75
CA GLN A 128 7.97 -3.85 13.75
C GLN A 128 6.65 -4.58 13.96
N HIS A 129 6.52 -5.77 13.35
CA HIS A 129 5.37 -6.64 13.53
C HIS A 129 5.82 -8.10 13.47
N ALA A 130 5.01 -9.05 13.96
CA ALA A 130 5.34 -10.47 13.90
C ALA A 130 5.70 -10.99 12.49
N PHE A 131 5.19 -10.34 11.46
CA PHE A 131 5.44 -10.66 10.04
C PHE A 131 6.11 -9.52 9.28
N LYS A 132 6.78 -8.59 9.98
CA LYS A 132 7.49 -7.48 9.37
C LYS A 132 8.72 -7.13 10.21
N SER A 133 9.91 -7.19 9.59
CA SER A 133 11.15 -6.70 10.15
C SER A 133 11.64 -5.50 9.36
N SER A 134 11.69 -4.33 9.99
CA SER A 134 12.00 -3.04 9.37
C SER A 134 13.36 -2.51 9.77
N TRP A 135 14.15 -2.08 8.80
CA TRP A 135 15.52 -1.65 8.93
C TRP A 135 15.79 -0.37 8.16
N TYR A 136 16.73 0.43 8.62
CA TYR A 136 17.35 1.46 7.81
C TYR A 136 18.56 0.88 7.09
N LEU A 137 18.67 1.18 5.80
CA LEU A 137 19.80 0.87 4.94
C LEU A 137 19.94 2.01 3.94
N LEU A 138 20.89 2.91 4.15
CA LEU A 138 21.01 4.13 3.35
C LEU A 138 21.67 3.84 2.01
N ASP A 139 21.08 4.37 0.94
CA ASP A 139 21.61 4.39 -0.43
C ASP A 139 22.17 3.03 -0.89
N ALA A 140 21.43 1.96 -0.61
CA ALA A 140 21.85 0.60 -0.94
C ALA A 140 21.95 0.38 -2.46
N SER A 141 23.11 -0.14 -2.89
CA SER A 141 23.26 -0.56 -4.28
C SER A 141 22.47 -1.86 -4.56
N PRO A 142 22.14 -2.14 -5.85
CA PRO A 142 21.52 -3.40 -6.23
C PRO A 142 22.32 -4.64 -5.76
N GLU A 143 23.65 -4.56 -5.75
CA GLU A 143 24.53 -5.64 -5.30
C GLU A 143 24.43 -5.85 -3.78
N ALA A 144 24.29 -4.77 -3.00
CA ALA A 144 24.09 -4.84 -1.56
C ALA A 144 22.74 -5.52 -1.24
N LEU A 145 21.66 -5.12 -1.92
CA LEU A 145 20.34 -5.75 -1.78
C LEU A 145 20.36 -7.23 -2.16
N ALA A 146 20.99 -7.60 -3.29
CA ALA A 146 21.15 -8.99 -3.71
C ALA A 146 21.99 -9.82 -2.73
N SER A 147 22.96 -9.20 -2.03
CA SER A 147 23.74 -9.86 -0.98
C SER A 147 22.91 -10.17 0.25
N ILE A 148 22.05 -9.24 0.66
CA ILE A 148 21.11 -9.42 1.79
C ILE A 148 20.12 -10.53 1.44
N GLU A 149 19.51 -10.50 0.26
CA GLU A 149 18.57 -11.52 -0.18
C GLU A 149 19.20 -12.93 -0.14
N ARG A 150 20.45 -13.04 -0.58
CA ARG A 150 21.21 -14.30 -0.55
C ARG A 150 21.46 -14.77 0.90
N ALA A 151 21.87 -13.88 1.78
CA ALA A 151 22.09 -14.20 3.21
C ALA A 151 20.81 -14.71 3.89
N LEU A 152 19.66 -14.09 3.58
CA LEU A 152 18.37 -14.54 4.08
C LEU A 152 17.99 -15.92 3.54
N ALA A 153 18.21 -16.17 2.25
CA ALA A 153 17.98 -17.47 1.64
C ALA A 153 18.88 -18.57 2.22
N GLU A 154 20.18 -18.28 2.44
CA GLU A 154 21.14 -19.19 3.10
C GLU A 154 20.74 -19.53 4.54
N ALA A 155 20.04 -18.61 5.24
CA ALA A 155 19.46 -18.87 6.55
C ALA A 155 18.16 -19.72 6.49
N GLY A 156 17.74 -20.15 5.29
CA GLY A 156 16.55 -20.97 5.07
C GLY A 156 15.25 -20.17 5.16
N LEU A 157 15.31 -18.87 4.90
CA LEU A 157 14.15 -17.98 4.91
C LEU A 157 13.59 -17.79 3.50
N SER A 158 12.27 -17.73 3.38
CA SER A 158 11.55 -17.40 2.14
C SER A 158 10.84 -16.05 2.36
N VAL A 159 11.43 -14.98 1.82
CA VAL A 159 11.03 -13.62 2.13
C VAL A 159 10.79 -12.79 0.87
N THR A 160 10.04 -11.70 1.05
CA THR A 160 9.96 -10.57 0.15
C THR A 160 10.75 -9.42 0.78
N MET A 161 11.62 -8.79 0.00
CA MET A 161 12.33 -7.59 0.39
C MET A 161 11.70 -6.39 -0.30
N VAL A 162 11.36 -5.36 0.47
CA VAL A 162 10.86 -4.09 -0.04
C VAL A 162 11.83 -3.00 0.37
N TYR A 163 12.53 -2.41 -0.61
CA TYR A 163 13.42 -1.28 -0.39
C TYR A 163 12.82 -0.03 -1.02
N SER A 164 12.66 1.00 -0.23
CA SER A 164 12.01 2.24 -0.65
C SER A 164 12.72 3.49 -0.11
N SER A 165 12.52 4.61 -0.81
CA SER A 165 13.03 5.94 -0.42
C SER A 165 14.54 6.00 -0.22
N GLY A 166 15.32 5.10 -0.84
CA GLY A 166 16.78 5.03 -0.64
C GLY A 166 17.22 4.75 0.79
N ARG A 167 16.31 4.30 1.67
CA ARG A 167 16.57 4.21 3.10
C ARG A 167 15.87 3.06 3.82
N ASP A 168 14.61 2.82 3.49
CA ASP A 168 13.76 1.90 4.25
C ASP A 168 13.80 0.51 3.63
N LEU A 169 14.21 -0.48 4.43
CA LEU A 169 14.26 -1.88 4.04
C LEU A 169 13.31 -2.68 4.93
N ASP A 170 12.24 -3.17 4.35
CA ASP A 170 11.28 -4.07 5.00
C ASP A 170 11.50 -5.50 4.52
N ILE A 171 11.63 -6.43 5.46
CA ILE A 171 11.67 -7.86 5.22
C ILE A 171 10.33 -8.44 5.65
N LEU A 172 9.67 -9.13 4.74
CA LEU A 172 8.31 -9.65 4.87
C LEU A 172 8.28 -11.14 4.50
N PRO A 173 7.29 -11.92 4.95
CA PRO A 173 7.04 -13.23 4.38
C PRO A 173 6.87 -13.16 2.85
N ARG A 174 7.28 -14.20 2.13
CA ARG A 174 7.28 -14.22 0.65
C ARG A 174 5.92 -13.90 0.01
N SER A 175 4.83 -14.22 0.70
CA SER A 175 3.45 -13.98 0.26
C SER A 175 2.89 -12.63 0.74
N ALA A 176 3.74 -11.73 1.23
CA ALA A 176 3.33 -10.43 1.77
C ALA A 176 3.90 -9.29 0.92
N ASP A 177 3.02 -8.47 0.38
CA ASP A 177 3.23 -7.13 -0.15
C ASP A 177 1.88 -6.43 -0.26
N LYS A 178 1.88 -5.12 -0.54
CA LYS A 178 0.66 -4.31 -0.66
C LYS A 178 -0.31 -4.84 -1.73
N GLY A 179 0.20 -5.32 -2.86
CA GLY A 179 -0.60 -5.86 -3.96
C GLY A 179 -1.24 -7.21 -3.63
N GLN A 180 -0.47 -8.15 -3.06
CA GLN A 180 -1.00 -9.46 -2.66
C GLN A 180 -2.07 -9.34 -1.57
N ALA A 181 -1.87 -8.44 -0.61
CA ALA A 181 -2.88 -8.17 0.43
C ALA A 181 -4.16 -7.59 -0.17
N LEU A 182 -4.03 -6.64 -1.10
CA LEU A 182 -5.17 -6.06 -1.82
C LEU A 182 -5.90 -7.10 -2.67
N ALA A 183 -5.17 -7.95 -3.41
CA ALA A 183 -5.77 -9.00 -4.22
C ALA A 183 -6.54 -10.02 -3.34
N TRP A 184 -6.00 -10.36 -2.19
CA TRP A 184 -6.68 -11.22 -1.22
C TRP A 184 -7.98 -10.56 -0.72
N LEU A 185 -7.94 -9.28 -0.33
CA LEU A 185 -9.13 -8.55 0.11
C LEU A 185 -10.20 -8.48 -1.00
N CYS A 186 -9.78 -8.18 -2.22
CA CYS A 186 -10.70 -8.14 -3.38
C CYS A 186 -11.41 -9.49 -3.59
N ASN A 187 -10.68 -10.61 -3.46
CA ASN A 187 -11.25 -11.94 -3.54
C ASN A 187 -12.29 -12.19 -2.43
N GLU A 188 -12.00 -11.81 -1.19
CA GLU A 188 -12.95 -11.94 -0.07
C GLU A 188 -14.21 -11.09 -0.26
N LEU A 189 -14.08 -9.93 -0.90
CA LEU A 189 -15.20 -9.02 -1.17
C LEU A 189 -15.95 -9.35 -2.47
N GLY A 190 -15.44 -10.27 -3.29
CA GLY A 190 -15.99 -10.59 -4.61
C GLY A 190 -15.83 -9.45 -5.63
N ILE A 191 -14.83 -8.57 -5.45
CA ILE A 191 -14.52 -7.44 -6.33
C ILE A 191 -13.46 -7.88 -7.34
N GLY A 192 -13.74 -7.68 -8.63
CA GLY A 192 -12.78 -7.94 -9.69
C GLY A 192 -11.63 -6.93 -9.68
N LEU A 193 -10.39 -7.37 -9.96
CA LEU A 193 -9.24 -6.47 -10.01
C LEU A 193 -9.40 -5.37 -11.08
N ASP A 194 -10.18 -5.61 -12.13
CA ASP A 194 -10.54 -4.61 -13.15
C ASP A 194 -11.57 -3.56 -12.67
N GLU A 195 -12.05 -3.69 -11.42
CA GLU A 195 -12.92 -2.74 -10.72
C GLU A 195 -12.18 -1.99 -9.61
N VAL A 196 -10.86 -2.14 -9.56
CA VAL A 196 -9.99 -1.51 -8.56
C VAL A 196 -9.22 -0.36 -9.16
N VAL A 197 -9.06 0.73 -8.38
CA VAL A 197 -8.07 1.77 -8.63
C VAL A 197 -7.11 1.84 -7.44
N VAL A 198 -5.82 1.94 -7.74
CA VAL A 198 -4.76 2.07 -6.73
C VAL A 198 -4.07 3.41 -6.86
N ALA A 199 -3.57 3.96 -5.75
CA ALA A 199 -2.77 5.19 -5.74
C ALA A 199 -1.52 5.03 -4.87
N GLY A 200 -0.40 5.59 -5.31
CA GLY A 200 0.88 5.49 -4.62
C GLY A 200 1.95 6.43 -5.17
N ASP A 201 3.08 6.50 -4.48
CA ASP A 201 4.20 7.40 -4.79
C ASP A 201 5.58 6.73 -4.69
N THR A 202 5.73 5.59 -4.02
CA THR A 202 7.03 4.95 -3.80
C THR A 202 7.07 3.49 -4.25
N ASN A 203 8.26 2.89 -4.24
CA ASN A 203 8.46 1.52 -4.72
C ASN A 203 7.71 0.47 -3.89
N ASN A 204 7.36 0.76 -2.63
CA ASN A 204 6.55 -0.16 -1.81
C ASN A 204 5.11 -0.30 -2.32
N ASP A 205 4.66 0.60 -3.21
CA ASP A 205 3.34 0.58 -3.85
C ASP A 205 3.32 -0.22 -5.15
N ARG A 206 4.50 -0.49 -5.71
CA ARG A 206 4.68 -1.09 -7.02
C ARG A 206 3.82 -2.32 -7.24
N SER A 207 3.76 -3.21 -6.26
CA SER A 207 2.98 -4.45 -6.35
C SER A 207 1.47 -4.22 -6.53
N MET A 208 0.93 -3.08 -6.08
CA MET A 208 -0.47 -2.72 -6.34
C MET A 208 -0.70 -2.39 -7.81
N PHE A 209 0.23 -1.68 -8.44
CA PHE A 209 0.15 -1.31 -9.86
C PHE A 209 0.41 -2.48 -10.81
N GLU A 210 1.05 -3.54 -10.33
CA GLU A 210 1.30 -4.78 -11.08
C GLU A 210 0.12 -5.76 -11.04
N LEU A 211 -0.95 -5.46 -10.29
CA LEU A 211 -2.16 -6.28 -10.26
C LEU A 211 -2.86 -6.31 -11.63
N PRO A 212 -3.17 -7.50 -12.16
CA PRO A 212 -3.75 -7.63 -13.51
C PRO A 212 -5.09 -6.92 -13.66
N GLY A 213 -5.13 -5.90 -14.50
CA GLY A 213 -6.36 -5.16 -14.80
C GLY A 213 -6.69 -4.02 -13.84
N ALA A 214 -5.99 -3.89 -12.72
CA ALA A 214 -6.15 -2.75 -11.82
C ALA A 214 -5.74 -1.45 -12.51
N ARG A 215 -6.49 -0.39 -12.22
CA ARG A 215 -6.17 0.97 -12.67
C ARG A 215 -5.31 1.67 -11.65
N GLY A 216 -4.39 2.49 -12.10
CA GLY A 216 -3.44 3.17 -11.22
C GLY A 216 -3.53 4.68 -11.28
N ILE A 217 -3.10 5.33 -10.21
CA ILE A 217 -2.86 6.77 -10.10
C ILE A 217 -1.48 6.95 -9.47
N VAL A 218 -0.52 7.41 -10.24
CA VAL A 218 0.80 7.80 -9.75
C VAL A 218 0.81 9.31 -9.58
N VAL A 219 1.04 9.80 -8.36
CA VAL A 219 1.04 11.23 -8.05
C VAL A 219 2.30 11.92 -8.57
N ALA A 220 2.26 13.24 -8.82
CA ALA A 220 3.38 13.96 -9.44
C ALA A 220 4.66 13.99 -8.62
N ASN A 221 4.57 13.82 -7.30
CA ASN A 221 5.73 13.73 -6.39
C ASN A 221 6.26 12.30 -6.21
N ALA A 222 5.75 11.34 -6.98
CA ALA A 222 6.21 9.94 -6.90
C ALA A 222 7.70 9.82 -7.28
N LEU A 223 8.33 8.78 -6.75
CA LEU A 223 9.72 8.47 -7.08
C LEU A 223 9.87 8.05 -8.55
N PRO A 224 11.05 8.33 -9.16
CA PRO A 224 11.31 8.10 -10.58
C PRO A 224 10.96 6.68 -11.04
N GLU A 225 11.26 5.66 -10.23
CA GLU A 225 11.03 4.25 -10.55
C GLU A 225 9.54 3.95 -10.78
N LEU A 226 8.66 4.59 -10.00
CA LEU A 226 7.21 4.42 -10.14
C LEU A 226 6.67 5.22 -11.33
N LEU A 227 7.19 6.44 -11.54
CA LEU A 227 6.87 7.27 -12.71
C LEU A 227 7.27 6.58 -14.01
N ASP A 228 8.44 5.92 -14.05
CA ASP A 228 8.91 5.21 -15.23
C ASP A 228 8.03 3.98 -15.55
N MET A 229 7.59 3.25 -14.52
CA MET A 229 6.65 2.14 -14.69
C MET A 229 5.29 2.60 -15.26
N ALA A 230 4.85 3.79 -14.89
CA ALA A 230 3.57 4.34 -15.35
C ALA A 230 3.59 4.79 -16.82
N ARG A 231 4.78 5.12 -17.36
CA ARG A 231 4.95 5.82 -18.64
C ARG A 231 4.34 5.10 -19.84
N ASP A 232 4.43 3.78 -19.87
CA ASP A 232 3.99 2.94 -20.98
C ASP A 232 2.76 2.07 -20.65
N ASN A 233 2.12 2.32 -19.50
CA ASN A 233 0.96 1.56 -19.05
C ASN A 233 -0.34 2.39 -19.15
N SER A 234 -1.18 2.06 -20.11
CA SER A 234 -2.45 2.76 -20.34
C SER A 234 -3.48 2.62 -19.21
N LEU A 235 -3.27 1.70 -18.28
CA LEU A 235 -4.09 1.56 -17.07
C LEU A 235 -3.58 2.41 -15.91
N ILE A 236 -2.45 3.12 -16.06
CA ILE A 236 -1.90 3.98 -15.02
C ILE A 236 -2.00 5.44 -15.47
N TYR A 237 -2.68 6.23 -14.67
CA TYR A 237 -2.74 7.68 -14.83
C TYR A 237 -1.60 8.34 -14.08
N SER A 238 -0.72 9.05 -14.79
CA SER A 238 0.31 9.89 -14.19
C SER A 238 -0.28 11.27 -13.92
N ALA A 239 -0.54 11.58 -12.66
CA ALA A 239 -1.10 12.85 -12.25
C ALA A 239 -0.11 14.01 -12.47
N LYS A 240 -0.63 15.20 -12.72
CA LYS A 240 0.15 16.44 -12.89
C LYS A 240 0.36 17.17 -11.57
N THR A 241 -0.44 16.85 -10.58
CA THR A 241 -0.42 17.46 -9.26
C THR A 241 0.09 16.47 -8.20
N PRO A 242 0.77 16.94 -7.15
CA PRO A 242 1.29 16.10 -6.08
C PRO A 242 0.21 15.73 -5.06
N PHE A 243 0.53 14.74 -4.23
CA PHE A 243 -0.26 14.32 -3.07
C PHE A 243 -1.73 14.06 -3.41
N ALA A 244 -2.62 14.33 -2.45
CA ALA A 244 -4.05 14.09 -2.58
C ALA A 244 -4.70 14.82 -3.78
N LEU A 245 -4.14 15.94 -4.25
CA LEU A 245 -4.63 16.57 -5.49
C LEU A 245 -4.40 15.68 -6.70
N GLY A 246 -3.25 15.00 -6.79
CA GLY A 246 -2.98 14.01 -7.83
C GLY A 246 -3.92 12.82 -7.78
N VAL A 247 -4.26 12.36 -6.58
CA VAL A 247 -5.26 11.30 -6.40
C VAL A 247 -6.65 11.77 -6.86
N VAL A 248 -7.05 13.01 -6.50
CA VAL A 248 -8.31 13.61 -6.98
C VAL A 248 -8.34 13.69 -8.51
N GLU A 249 -7.25 14.16 -9.12
CA GLU A 249 -7.10 14.24 -10.59
C GLU A 249 -7.28 12.87 -11.25
N GLY A 250 -6.63 11.84 -10.73
CA GLY A 250 -6.74 10.47 -11.23
C GLY A 250 -8.14 9.87 -11.01
N LEU A 251 -8.81 10.17 -9.90
CA LEU A 251 -10.17 9.71 -9.64
C LEU A 251 -11.20 10.37 -10.57
N VAL A 252 -10.95 11.61 -11.00
CA VAL A 252 -11.73 12.24 -12.09
C VAL A 252 -11.46 11.50 -13.40
N HIS A 253 -10.20 11.25 -13.75
CA HIS A 253 -9.83 10.50 -14.97
C HIS A 253 -10.52 9.12 -15.02
N TRP A 254 -10.60 8.40 -13.91
CA TRP A 254 -11.25 7.10 -13.82
C TRP A 254 -12.76 7.17 -13.54
N SER A 255 -13.36 8.37 -13.62
CA SER A 255 -14.81 8.60 -13.48
C SER A 255 -15.39 8.21 -12.10
N VAL A 256 -14.58 8.25 -11.05
CA VAL A 256 -15.03 8.13 -9.64
C VAL A 256 -15.56 9.47 -9.15
N PHE A 257 -14.86 10.56 -9.46
CA PHE A 257 -15.32 11.91 -9.18
C PHE A 257 -15.85 12.54 -10.49
N ALA A 258 -16.89 13.36 -10.36
CA ALA A 258 -17.33 14.21 -11.47
C ALA A 258 -16.26 15.29 -11.78
N ASP A 259 -16.14 15.63 -13.07
CA ASP A 259 -15.44 16.85 -13.48
C ASP A 259 -16.03 18.06 -12.78
N ALA A 260 -15.16 19.00 -12.37
CA ALA A 260 -15.55 20.19 -11.63
C ALA A 260 -16.05 21.29 -12.57
#